data_36e55ed2b765d8988cf02f9215a5ccff
#
_entry.id   36e55ed2b765d8988cf02f9215a5ccff
#
_cell.length_a   1.000
_cell.length_b   1.000
_cell.length_c   1.000
_cell.angle_alpha   90.00
_cell.angle_beta   90.00
_cell.angle_gamma   90.00
#
_symmetry.space_group_name_H-M   'P 1'
#
loop_
_entity.id
_entity.type
_entity.pdbx_description
1 polymer ?
#
loop_
_entity_poly.entity_id
_entity_poly.type
_entity_poly.pdbx_seq_one_letter_code
_entity_poly.pdbx_strand_id
1 'polypeptide(L)'
;MASSAVQICSNALLLLGDKPINSFDEGYDRALLCSNLWDNARQAVLRAHPWNCAKARVSLAPETETPAFDWSYQFALPGNCLRVLFVGETGVPEDYTIEGRRILADVNPLYLSYIYDNEDVASWDALLIETMQRYMAFSMAYPLTKSATLRDSMYQEYANLLKSAKAVDGQEEPPETVGDSPFIDVRR
;
A
#
# COMPACT_ATOMS: atom_id res chain seq x y z
N MET A 1 22.16 -7.11 -1.11
CA MET A 1 21.94 -6.41 -2.40
C MET A 1 20.54 -5.84 -2.36
N ALA A 2 20.37 -4.57 -2.73
CA ALA A 2 19.04 -3.96 -2.74
C ALA A 2 18.17 -4.65 -3.81
N SER A 3 16.96 -5.06 -3.44
CA SER A 3 16.01 -5.65 -4.39
C SER A 3 15.52 -4.58 -5.38
N SER A 4 15.28 -4.96 -6.61
CA SER A 4 14.72 -4.09 -7.64
C SER A 4 13.40 -4.66 -8.17
N ALA A 5 12.60 -3.81 -8.82
CA ALA A 5 11.36 -4.23 -9.49
C ALA A 5 11.59 -5.39 -10.46
N VAL A 6 12.66 -5.30 -11.26
CA VAL A 6 13.06 -6.36 -12.21
C VAL A 6 13.40 -7.66 -11.47
N GLN A 7 14.11 -7.60 -10.36
CA GLN A 7 14.47 -8.78 -9.58
C GLN A 7 13.24 -9.44 -8.96
N ILE A 8 12.28 -8.66 -8.44
CA ILE A 8 11.02 -9.18 -7.92
C ILE A 8 10.25 -9.91 -9.04
N CYS A 9 10.16 -9.31 -10.22
CA CYS A 9 9.50 -9.93 -11.37
C CYS A 9 10.22 -11.19 -11.86
N SER A 10 11.57 -11.17 -11.89
CA SER A 10 12.37 -12.35 -12.22
C SER A 10 12.12 -13.51 -11.26
N ASN A 11 12.10 -13.24 -9.97
CA ASN A 11 11.79 -14.26 -8.95
C ASN A 11 10.36 -14.79 -9.09
N ALA A 12 9.40 -13.92 -9.41
CA ALA A 12 8.02 -14.33 -9.67
C ALA A 12 7.91 -15.25 -10.91
N LEU A 13 8.66 -14.96 -11.97
CA LEU A 13 8.73 -15.83 -13.16
C LEU A 13 9.33 -17.21 -12.83
N LEU A 14 10.40 -17.25 -12.03
CA LEU A 14 11.01 -18.49 -11.56
C LEU A 14 10.04 -19.35 -10.75
N LEU A 15 9.17 -18.75 -9.94
CA LEU A 15 8.10 -19.47 -9.21
C LEU A 15 7.11 -20.16 -10.16
N LEU A 16 6.93 -19.63 -11.37
CA LEU A 16 6.06 -20.19 -12.39
C LEU A 16 6.79 -21.20 -13.30
N GLY A 17 8.10 -21.42 -13.09
CA GLY A 17 8.93 -22.28 -13.93
C GLY A 17 9.35 -21.63 -15.26
N ASP A 18 9.21 -20.32 -15.38
CA ASP A 18 9.64 -19.55 -16.56
C ASP A 18 11.06 -18.97 -16.36
N LYS A 19 11.61 -18.40 -17.43
CA LYS A 19 12.95 -17.81 -17.42
C LYS A 19 12.92 -16.41 -16.78
N PRO A 20 13.98 -16.02 -16.04
CA PRO A 20 14.10 -14.69 -15.49
C PRO A 20 14.26 -13.63 -16.59
N ILE A 21 14.08 -12.35 -16.20
CA ILE A 21 14.36 -11.17 -17.02
C ILE A 21 15.47 -10.34 -16.36
N ASN A 22 16.21 -9.57 -17.15
CA ASN A 22 17.23 -8.64 -16.64
C ASN A 22 16.80 -7.17 -16.81
N SER A 23 15.79 -6.90 -17.64
CA SER A 23 15.19 -5.57 -17.84
C SER A 23 13.74 -5.72 -18.29
N PHE A 24 12.92 -4.72 -18.02
CA PHE A 24 11.58 -4.62 -18.58
C PHE A 24 11.57 -4.33 -20.09
N ASP A 25 12.68 -3.78 -20.62
CA ASP A 25 12.84 -3.44 -22.04
C ASP A 25 13.31 -4.63 -22.91
N GLU A 26 13.43 -5.83 -22.31
CA GLU A 26 13.68 -7.02 -23.09
C GLU A 26 12.49 -7.28 -24.04
N GLY A 27 12.77 -7.58 -25.31
CA GLY A 27 11.76 -7.81 -26.33
C GLY A 27 10.97 -9.14 -26.19
N TYR A 28 10.82 -9.66 -24.98
CA TYR A 28 10.09 -10.90 -24.70
C TYR A 28 8.73 -10.61 -24.07
N ASP A 29 7.73 -11.42 -24.41
CA ASP A 29 6.36 -11.28 -23.89
C ASP A 29 6.30 -11.29 -22.36
N ARG A 30 7.16 -12.07 -21.70
CA ARG A 30 7.23 -12.11 -20.22
C ARG A 30 7.73 -10.79 -19.60
N ALA A 31 8.68 -10.10 -20.26
CA ALA A 31 9.18 -8.81 -19.78
C ALA A 31 8.09 -7.72 -19.93
N LEU A 32 7.42 -7.70 -21.08
CA LEU A 32 6.29 -6.81 -21.33
C LEU A 32 5.14 -7.07 -20.35
N LEU A 33 4.84 -8.33 -20.06
CA LEU A 33 3.82 -8.69 -19.06
C LEU A 33 4.18 -8.19 -17.67
N CYS A 34 5.44 -8.37 -17.26
CA CYS A 34 5.95 -7.85 -15.98
C CYS A 34 5.81 -6.34 -15.90
N SER A 35 6.26 -5.62 -16.92
CA SER A 35 6.19 -4.15 -17.00
C SER A 35 4.74 -3.66 -16.90
N ASN A 36 3.83 -4.26 -17.66
CA ASN A 36 2.42 -3.85 -17.68
C ASN A 36 1.68 -4.12 -16.35
N LEU A 37 2.10 -5.11 -15.59
CA LEU A 37 1.45 -5.46 -14.32
C LEU A 37 2.07 -4.77 -13.11
N TRP A 38 3.33 -4.34 -13.19
CA TRP A 38 4.12 -3.92 -12.05
C TRP A 38 3.47 -2.80 -11.22
N ASP A 39 3.12 -1.68 -11.84
CA ASP A 39 2.59 -0.52 -11.12
C ASP A 39 1.26 -0.82 -10.41
N ASN A 40 0.34 -1.50 -11.12
CA ASN A 40 -0.94 -1.88 -10.54
C ASN A 40 -0.77 -2.88 -9.38
N ALA A 41 0.15 -3.82 -9.52
CA ALA A 41 0.46 -4.81 -8.49
C ALA A 41 1.09 -4.15 -7.26
N ARG A 42 2.06 -3.24 -7.45
CA ARG A 42 2.69 -2.46 -6.38
C ARG A 42 1.65 -1.70 -5.59
N GLN A 43 0.81 -0.92 -6.27
CA GLN A 43 -0.24 -0.13 -5.62
C GLN A 43 -1.25 -1.00 -4.89
N ALA A 44 -1.64 -2.14 -5.44
CA ALA A 44 -2.56 -3.07 -4.79
C ALA A 44 -1.98 -3.65 -3.50
N VAL A 45 -0.73 -4.11 -3.52
CA VAL A 45 -0.05 -4.70 -2.36
C VAL A 45 0.23 -3.64 -1.29
N LEU A 46 0.70 -2.45 -1.67
CA LEU A 46 0.94 -1.35 -0.72
C LEU A 46 -0.38 -0.89 -0.07
N ARG A 47 -1.45 -0.76 -0.84
CA ARG A 47 -2.76 -0.37 -0.32
C ARG A 47 -3.37 -1.39 0.66
N ALA A 48 -2.99 -2.66 0.57
CA ALA A 48 -3.58 -3.75 1.34
C ALA A 48 -3.26 -3.71 2.85
N HIS A 49 -2.21 -2.99 3.26
CA HIS A 49 -1.78 -2.83 4.65
C HIS A 49 -1.06 -1.49 4.84
N PRO A 50 -1.11 -0.85 6.01
CA PRO A 50 -0.31 0.33 6.31
C PRO A 50 1.15 -0.04 6.62
N TRP A 51 1.87 -0.50 5.59
CA TRP A 51 3.29 -0.87 5.70
C TRP A 51 4.13 0.28 6.24
N ASN A 52 5.03 0.00 7.19
CA ASN A 52 5.88 1.01 7.80
C ASN A 52 6.69 1.80 6.78
N CYS A 53 7.17 1.14 5.71
CA CYS A 53 7.89 1.76 4.60
C CYS A 53 7.01 2.61 3.66
N ALA A 54 5.68 2.56 3.76
CA ALA A 54 4.74 3.25 2.87
C ALA A 54 3.80 4.21 3.61
N LYS A 55 4.08 4.53 4.88
CA LYS A 55 3.34 5.55 5.64
C LYS A 55 3.98 6.93 5.46
N ALA A 56 3.16 7.94 5.28
CA ALA A 56 3.59 9.34 5.26
C ALA A 56 2.63 10.22 6.03
N ARG A 57 3.14 11.36 6.48
CA ARG A 57 2.37 12.41 7.15
C ARG A 57 2.59 13.72 6.43
N VAL A 58 1.53 14.52 6.32
CA VAL A 58 1.57 15.82 5.68
C VAL A 58 0.58 16.78 6.34
N SER A 59 0.93 18.04 6.40
CA SER A 59 0.01 19.13 6.69
C SER A 59 -0.45 19.74 5.37
N LEU A 60 -1.75 19.78 5.16
CA LEU A 60 -2.37 20.29 3.94
C LEU A 60 -2.96 21.66 4.20
N ALA A 61 -2.74 22.59 3.24
CA ALA A 61 -3.46 23.85 3.17
C ALA A 61 -4.75 23.67 2.35
N PRO A 62 -5.84 24.41 2.69
CA PRO A 62 -7.07 24.34 1.93
C PRO A 62 -6.91 24.84 0.50
N GLU A 63 -7.69 24.28 -0.41
CA GLU A 63 -7.85 24.84 -1.77
C GLU A 63 -8.57 26.19 -1.72
N THR A 64 -8.43 26.99 -2.75
CA THR A 64 -9.10 28.29 -2.87
C THR A 64 -10.61 28.17 -3.04
N GLU A 65 -11.05 27.09 -3.70
CA GLU A 65 -12.45 26.73 -3.82
C GLU A 65 -12.94 26.11 -2.51
N THR A 66 -14.12 26.52 -2.07
CA THR A 66 -14.82 25.93 -0.91
C THR A 66 -15.86 24.91 -1.38
N PRO A 67 -16.16 23.89 -0.56
CA PRO A 67 -17.28 22.98 -0.82
C PRO A 67 -18.58 23.76 -0.98
N ALA A 68 -19.53 23.21 -1.74
CA ALA A 68 -20.80 23.86 -2.01
C ALA A 68 -21.72 23.95 -0.76
N PHE A 69 -21.57 22.99 0.16
CA PHE A 69 -22.32 22.88 1.42
C PHE A 69 -21.64 21.93 2.40
N ASP A 70 -22.12 21.89 3.64
CA ASP A 70 -21.73 20.99 4.75
C ASP A 70 -20.32 21.22 5.32
N TRP A 71 -19.30 21.54 4.53
CA TRP A 71 -17.92 21.65 4.96
C TRP A 71 -17.33 23.03 4.66
N SER A 72 -16.45 23.51 5.53
CA SER A 72 -15.80 24.83 5.38
C SER A 72 -14.63 24.83 4.42
N TYR A 73 -13.90 23.71 4.30
CA TYR A 73 -12.68 23.60 3.51
C TYR A 73 -12.62 22.31 2.72
N GLN A 74 -11.87 22.36 1.60
CA GLN A 74 -11.47 21.18 0.86
C GLN A 74 -9.96 21.17 0.64
N PHE A 75 -9.39 19.96 0.65
CA PHE A 75 -7.96 19.71 0.57
C PHE A 75 -7.65 18.67 -0.49
N ALA A 76 -6.74 18.98 -1.41
CA ALA A 76 -6.30 18.01 -2.41
C ALA A 76 -5.47 16.90 -1.74
N LEU A 77 -5.81 15.64 -2.01
CA LEU A 77 -4.98 14.51 -1.62
C LEU A 77 -3.64 14.54 -2.38
N PRO A 78 -2.52 14.18 -1.72
CA PRO A 78 -1.23 14.03 -2.41
C PRO A 78 -1.35 13.11 -3.63
N GLY A 79 -0.64 13.45 -4.72
CA GLY A 79 -0.72 12.72 -6.00
C GLY A 79 -0.42 11.22 -5.86
N ASN A 80 0.51 10.89 -4.95
CA ASN A 80 0.92 9.52 -4.63
C ASN A 80 0.08 8.85 -3.51
N CYS A 81 -0.99 9.49 -3.01
CA CYS A 81 -1.81 8.90 -1.96
C CYS A 81 -2.62 7.72 -2.49
N LEU A 82 -2.38 6.53 -1.91
CA LEU A 82 -3.12 5.31 -2.18
C LEU A 82 -4.31 5.11 -1.22
N ARG A 83 -4.16 5.49 0.04
CA ARG A 83 -5.20 5.35 1.07
C ARG A 83 -4.98 6.31 2.22
N VAL A 84 -6.01 7.02 2.62
CA VAL A 84 -6.05 7.79 3.88
C VAL A 84 -6.08 6.82 5.05
N LEU A 85 -5.26 7.06 6.06
CA LEU A 85 -5.21 6.29 7.30
C LEU A 85 -5.89 7.05 8.43
N PHE A 86 -5.54 8.32 8.60
CA PHE A 86 -6.02 9.13 9.70
C PHE A 86 -6.00 10.62 9.31
N VAL A 87 -7.01 11.35 9.77
CA VAL A 87 -7.13 12.80 9.62
C VAL A 87 -7.20 13.42 11.00
N GLY A 88 -6.35 14.43 11.25
CA GLY A 88 -6.21 15.10 12.54
C GLY A 88 -4.83 14.89 13.18
N GLU A 89 -4.65 15.40 14.39
CA GLU A 89 -3.48 15.13 15.21
C GLU A 89 -3.62 13.80 15.96
N THR A 90 -2.48 13.21 16.34
CA THR A 90 -2.47 11.93 17.07
C THR A 90 -3.32 12.03 18.35
N GLY A 91 -4.32 11.19 18.46
CA GLY A 91 -5.27 11.19 19.58
C GLY A 91 -6.44 12.18 19.46
N VAL A 92 -6.46 13.01 18.42
CA VAL A 92 -7.55 13.97 18.14
C VAL A 92 -8.01 13.77 16.70
N PRO A 93 -8.91 12.80 16.44
CA PRO A 93 -9.46 12.60 15.11
C PRO A 93 -10.37 13.76 14.73
N GLU A 94 -10.32 14.14 13.46
CA GLU A 94 -11.20 15.14 12.87
C GLU A 94 -12.27 14.47 12.01
N ASP A 95 -13.46 15.04 11.98
CA ASP A 95 -14.52 14.62 11.08
C ASP A 95 -14.17 15.06 9.65
N TYR A 96 -14.37 14.16 8.71
CA TYR A 96 -14.08 14.43 7.31
C TYR A 96 -14.89 13.56 6.34
N THR A 97 -14.97 14.00 5.10
CA THR A 97 -15.50 13.22 3.98
C THR A 97 -14.48 13.20 2.84
N ILE A 98 -14.43 12.11 2.09
CA ILE A 98 -13.60 12.01 0.88
C ILE A 98 -14.50 12.04 -0.34
N GLU A 99 -14.31 13.05 -1.19
CA GLU A 99 -14.98 13.16 -2.47
C GLU A 99 -13.96 13.28 -3.62
N GLY A 100 -13.99 12.31 -4.52
CA GLY A 100 -12.97 12.21 -5.57
C GLY A 100 -11.57 12.07 -4.97
N ARG A 101 -10.70 13.04 -5.24
CA ARG A 101 -9.34 13.10 -4.66
C ARG A 101 -9.19 14.28 -3.69
N ARG A 102 -10.26 14.63 -2.99
CA ARG A 102 -10.28 15.70 -1.97
C ARG A 102 -10.77 15.18 -0.65
N ILE A 103 -10.26 15.78 0.42
CA ILE A 103 -10.80 15.66 1.78
C ILE A 103 -11.57 16.95 2.06
N LEU A 104 -12.80 16.79 2.55
CA LEU A 104 -13.64 17.88 3.03
C LEU A 104 -13.62 17.84 4.56
N ALA A 105 -13.36 18.98 5.22
CA ALA A 105 -13.28 19.10 6.67
C ALA A 105 -13.50 20.55 7.12
N ASP A 106 -13.71 20.74 8.44
CA ASP A 106 -13.93 22.07 9.05
C ASP A 106 -12.69 22.65 9.74
N VAL A 107 -11.53 21.98 9.61
CA VAL A 107 -10.26 22.36 10.23
C VAL A 107 -9.28 22.95 9.23
N ASN A 108 -8.38 23.84 9.71
CA ASN A 108 -7.30 24.41 8.91
C ASN A 108 -6.11 24.77 9.84
N PRO A 109 -4.89 24.22 9.60
CA PRO A 109 -4.53 23.24 8.55
C PRO A 109 -5.09 21.85 8.82
N LEU A 110 -5.13 21.00 7.77
CA LEU A 110 -5.53 19.60 7.89
C LEU A 110 -4.28 18.70 7.98
N TYR A 111 -4.21 17.93 9.06
CA TYR A 111 -3.14 16.94 9.24
C TYR A 111 -3.61 15.58 8.72
N LEU A 112 -2.79 14.99 7.85
CA LEU A 112 -3.11 13.75 7.16
C LEU A 112 -2.00 12.71 7.35
N SER A 113 -2.38 11.51 7.79
CA SER A 113 -1.57 10.30 7.70
C SER A 113 -2.14 9.38 6.61
N TYR A 114 -1.30 8.89 5.71
CA TYR A 114 -1.75 8.14 4.54
C TYR A 114 -0.72 7.11 4.08
N ILE A 115 -1.17 6.15 3.29
CA ILE A 115 -0.30 5.24 2.53
C ILE A 115 0.04 5.91 1.21
N TYR A 116 1.33 6.05 0.94
CA TYR A 116 1.80 6.57 -0.35
C TYR A 116 2.31 5.45 -1.26
N ASP A 117 2.31 5.71 -2.56
CA ASP A 117 2.90 4.82 -3.56
C ASP A 117 4.43 4.87 -3.44
N ASN A 118 5.00 3.96 -2.66
CA ASN A 118 6.44 3.85 -2.46
C ASN A 118 7.07 3.08 -3.61
N GLU A 119 7.69 3.78 -4.54
CA GLU A 119 8.39 3.20 -5.69
C GLU A 119 9.80 2.72 -5.37
N ASP A 120 10.37 3.15 -4.23
CA ASP A 120 11.70 2.72 -3.78
C ASP A 120 11.66 1.34 -3.13
N VAL A 121 11.77 0.31 -3.95
CA VAL A 121 11.81 -1.10 -3.52
C VAL A 121 12.96 -1.39 -2.54
N ALA A 122 14.03 -0.59 -2.55
CA ALA A 122 15.16 -0.79 -1.64
C ALA A 122 14.82 -0.48 -0.18
N SER A 123 13.77 0.31 0.05
CA SER A 123 13.25 0.65 1.38
C SER A 123 12.24 -0.37 1.93
N TRP A 124 11.86 -1.38 1.14
CA TRP A 124 10.84 -2.34 1.54
C TRP A 124 11.40 -3.41 2.46
N ASP A 125 10.56 -3.84 3.41
CA ASP A 125 10.85 -5.01 4.23
C ASP A 125 10.93 -6.30 3.40
N ALA A 126 11.71 -7.26 3.89
CA ALA A 126 11.94 -8.53 3.20
C ALA A 126 10.65 -9.34 2.97
N LEU A 127 9.71 -9.34 3.94
CA LEU A 127 8.44 -10.04 3.80
C LEU A 127 7.49 -9.34 2.83
N LEU A 128 7.54 -8.00 2.75
CA LEU A 128 6.80 -7.25 1.74
C LEU A 128 7.32 -7.57 0.33
N ILE A 129 8.66 -7.63 0.15
CA ILE A 129 9.28 -8.01 -1.11
C ILE A 129 8.82 -9.43 -1.53
N GLU A 130 8.86 -10.38 -0.62
CA GLU A 130 8.43 -11.75 -0.87
C GLU A 130 6.92 -11.84 -1.16
N THR A 131 6.11 -11.07 -0.45
CA THR A 131 4.67 -10.93 -0.70
C THR A 131 4.41 -10.41 -2.12
N MET A 132 5.18 -9.40 -2.55
CA MET A 132 5.06 -8.84 -3.89
C MET A 132 5.47 -9.85 -4.98
N GLN A 133 6.50 -10.67 -4.74
CA GLN A 133 6.87 -11.76 -5.66
C GLN A 133 5.71 -12.76 -5.85
N ARG A 134 5.04 -13.16 -4.76
CA ARG A 134 3.88 -14.06 -4.83
C ARG A 134 2.68 -13.43 -5.53
N TYR A 135 2.42 -12.15 -5.27
CA TYR A 135 1.35 -11.43 -5.96
C TYR A 135 1.61 -11.31 -7.47
N MET A 136 2.84 -11.00 -7.87
CA MET A 136 3.25 -10.99 -9.28
C MET A 136 3.13 -12.39 -9.90
N ALA A 137 3.60 -13.44 -9.22
CA ALA A 137 3.45 -14.82 -9.70
C ALA A 137 1.97 -15.19 -9.89
N PHE A 138 1.11 -14.88 -8.94
CA PHE A 138 -0.35 -15.05 -9.08
C PHE A 138 -0.90 -14.32 -10.31
N SER A 139 -0.54 -13.05 -10.49
CA SER A 139 -1.03 -12.21 -11.59
C SER A 139 -0.59 -12.71 -12.96
N MET A 140 0.61 -13.26 -13.05
CA MET A 140 1.20 -13.78 -14.30
C MET A 140 0.89 -15.26 -14.56
N ALA A 141 0.45 -16.04 -13.56
CA ALA A 141 0.29 -17.48 -13.68
C ALA A 141 -0.59 -17.89 -14.85
N TYR A 142 -1.80 -17.36 -14.95
CA TYR A 142 -2.71 -17.75 -16.02
C TYR A 142 -2.28 -17.23 -17.40
N PRO A 143 -1.86 -15.98 -17.59
CA PRO A 143 -1.34 -15.50 -18.87
C PRO A 143 -0.21 -16.36 -19.43
N LEU A 144 0.75 -16.78 -18.60
CA LEU A 144 1.94 -17.54 -19.03
C LEU A 144 1.67 -19.04 -19.18
N THR A 145 0.96 -19.65 -18.23
CA THR A 145 0.86 -21.11 -18.12
C THR A 145 -0.48 -21.67 -18.60
N LYS A 146 -1.50 -20.85 -18.77
CA LYS A 146 -2.91 -21.23 -19.04
C LYS A 146 -3.49 -22.17 -17.96
N SER A 147 -2.86 -22.27 -16.79
CA SER A 147 -3.28 -23.12 -15.67
C SER A 147 -4.02 -22.30 -14.61
N ALA A 148 -5.32 -22.54 -14.47
CA ALA A 148 -6.12 -21.97 -13.37
C ALA A 148 -5.70 -22.55 -12.01
N THR A 149 -5.36 -23.84 -11.96
CA THR A 149 -4.90 -24.49 -10.71
C THR A 149 -3.62 -23.86 -10.18
N LEU A 150 -2.64 -23.58 -11.05
CA LEU A 150 -1.40 -22.91 -10.63
C LEU A 150 -1.68 -21.48 -10.16
N ARG A 151 -2.54 -20.74 -10.88
CA ARG A 151 -2.96 -19.40 -10.42
C ARG A 151 -3.58 -19.45 -9.03
N ASP A 152 -4.48 -20.38 -8.77
CA ASP A 152 -5.16 -20.51 -7.50
C ASP A 152 -4.20 -20.92 -6.37
N SER A 153 -3.20 -21.77 -6.67
CA SER A 153 -2.12 -22.11 -5.74
C SER A 153 -1.27 -20.88 -5.39
N MET A 154 -0.86 -20.09 -6.37
CA MET A 154 -0.09 -18.85 -6.13
C MET A 154 -0.89 -17.82 -5.35
N TYR A 155 -2.21 -17.74 -5.55
CA TYR A 155 -3.06 -16.88 -4.75
C TYR A 155 -3.10 -17.32 -3.27
N GLN A 156 -3.19 -18.61 -2.99
CA GLN A 156 -3.17 -19.12 -1.61
C GLN A 156 -1.82 -18.84 -0.92
N GLU A 157 -0.72 -19.02 -1.64
CA GLU A 157 0.61 -18.67 -1.12
C GLU A 157 0.72 -17.18 -0.82
N TYR A 158 0.28 -16.32 -1.74
CA TYR A 158 0.21 -14.88 -1.53
C TYR A 158 -0.62 -14.52 -0.31
N ALA A 159 -1.84 -15.06 -0.19
CA ALA A 159 -2.74 -14.73 0.92
C ALA A 159 -2.17 -15.14 2.29
N ASN A 160 -1.53 -16.32 2.36
CA ASN A 160 -0.89 -16.79 3.59
C ASN A 160 0.33 -15.92 3.97
N LEU A 161 1.17 -15.60 2.99
CA LEU A 161 2.35 -14.78 3.23
C LEU A 161 1.98 -13.34 3.60
N LEU A 162 0.99 -12.76 2.92
CA LEU A 162 0.46 -11.43 3.25
C LEU A 162 -0.03 -11.36 4.70
N LYS A 163 -0.71 -12.40 5.19
CA LYS A 163 -1.15 -12.46 6.58
C LYS A 163 0.03 -12.46 7.56
N SER A 164 1.07 -13.22 7.27
CA SER A 164 2.29 -13.28 8.11
C SER A 164 3.05 -11.96 8.05
N ALA A 165 3.23 -11.39 6.87
CA ALA A 165 3.92 -10.12 6.67
C ALA A 165 3.24 -8.96 7.42
N LYS A 166 1.91 -8.88 7.36
CA LYS A 166 1.12 -7.90 8.13
C LYS A 166 1.31 -8.04 9.64
N ALA A 167 1.40 -9.27 10.14
CA ALA A 167 1.60 -9.50 11.57
C ALA A 167 3.00 -9.06 12.04
N VAL A 168 4.03 -9.28 11.24
CA VAL A 168 5.40 -8.86 11.54
C VAL A 168 5.53 -7.34 11.47
N ASP A 169 5.07 -6.72 10.38
CA ASP A 169 5.12 -5.26 10.21
C ASP A 169 4.38 -4.51 11.35
N GLY A 170 3.24 -5.05 11.78
CA GLY A 170 2.49 -4.48 12.91
C GLY A 170 3.16 -4.68 14.28
N GLN A 171 4.08 -5.65 14.43
CA GLN A 171 4.84 -5.84 15.68
C GLN A 171 6.02 -4.87 15.80
N GLU A 172 6.46 -4.27 14.72
CA GLU A 172 7.51 -3.25 14.72
C GLU A 172 7.03 -1.89 15.23
N GLU A 173 5.71 -1.68 15.27
CA GLU A 173 5.14 -0.48 15.89
C GLU A 173 5.10 -0.62 17.42
N PRO A 174 5.54 0.40 18.18
CA PRO A 174 5.31 0.39 19.61
C PRO A 174 3.80 0.31 19.88
N PRO A 175 3.36 -0.46 20.91
CA PRO A 175 1.96 -0.54 21.24
C PRO A 175 1.42 0.86 21.53
N GLU A 176 0.29 1.21 20.92
CA GLU A 176 -0.40 2.45 21.28
C GLU A 176 -0.64 2.42 22.78
N THR A 177 -0.09 3.41 23.48
CA THR A 177 -0.44 3.61 24.89
C THR A 177 -1.94 3.89 24.89
N VAL A 178 -2.71 2.99 25.51
CA VAL A 178 -4.12 3.25 25.81
C VAL A 178 -4.12 4.47 26.71
N GLY A 179 -4.25 5.65 26.12
CA GLY A 179 -4.40 6.91 26.86
C GLY A 179 -5.58 6.74 27.81
N ASP A 180 -5.50 7.37 28.96
CA ASP A 180 -6.49 7.31 30.03
C ASP A 180 -7.91 7.31 29.47
N SER A 181 -8.49 6.11 29.41
CA SER A 181 -9.89 5.97 29.04
C SER A 181 -10.70 6.52 30.21
N PRO A 182 -11.60 7.51 30.00
CA PRO A 182 -12.46 8.07 31.06
C PRO A 182 -13.24 7.01 31.84
N PHE A 183 -13.37 5.80 31.25
CA PHE A 183 -14.02 4.65 31.88
C PHE A 183 -13.15 3.90 32.90
N ILE A 184 -11.83 4.15 32.94
CA ILE A 184 -10.93 3.55 33.94
C ILE A 184 -10.92 4.39 35.21
N ASP A 185 -11.09 5.71 35.13
CA ASP A 185 -11.09 6.63 36.30
C ASP A 185 -12.36 6.54 37.17
N VAL A 186 -13.45 6.00 36.64
CA VAL A 186 -14.72 5.82 37.40
C VAL A 186 -14.67 4.64 38.38
N ARG A 187 -13.56 3.85 38.39
CA ARG A 187 -13.39 2.68 39.30
C ARG A 187 -12.39 2.87 40.44
N ARG A 188 -11.95 4.09 40.68
CA ARG A 188 -11.14 4.41 41.88
C ARG A 188 -11.93 5.20 42.90
#